data_81f1df5eb18d151b361d926322b719b0
#
_entry.id   81f1df5eb18d151b361d926322b719b0
#
_cell.length_a   1.000
_cell.length_b   1.000
_cell.length_c   1.000
_cell.angle_alpha   90.00
_cell.angle_beta   90.00
_cell.angle_gamma   90.00
#
_symmetry.space_group_name_H-M   'P 1'
#
loop_
_entity.id
_entity.type
_entity.pdbx_description
1 polymer ?
#
loop_
_entity_poly.entity_id
_entity_poly.type
_entity_poly.pdbx_seq_one_letter_code
_entity_poly.pdbx_strand_id
1 'polypeptide(L)'
;LSLEQMNSLYTHPKMKGFVTLTHGEGYGLPIFEAAYHGLPVVAPGWSGQNDFLYAPVKSGKQKKAKIRPLFSKVDYTIGQVPQQAIWEGVIQQDAGWCYPTEDGAKSAMRDVYDNHSKYVGMSRKLKKHILANFTEEQMTKKFADAVCEEEESVDVQGWVNELLDTLK
;
A
#
# COMPACT_ATOMS: atom_id res chain seq x y z
N LEU A 1 9.82 -19.87 7.07
CA LEU A 1 10.91 -19.38 6.22
C LEU A 1 11.66 -18.27 6.95
N SER A 2 13.00 -18.26 6.87
CA SER A 2 13.80 -17.12 7.34
C SER A 2 13.64 -15.94 6.37
N LEU A 3 14.06 -14.74 6.82
CA LEU A 3 14.07 -13.54 5.98
C LEU A 3 14.89 -13.77 4.69
N GLU A 4 16.01 -14.45 4.80
CA GLU A 4 16.86 -14.80 3.66
C GLU A 4 16.16 -15.76 2.68
N GLN A 5 15.44 -16.74 3.20
CA GLN A 5 14.64 -17.67 2.37
C GLN A 5 13.49 -16.94 1.67
N MET A 6 12.81 -16.00 2.34
CA MET A 6 11.77 -15.18 1.73
C MET A 6 12.34 -14.27 0.63
N ASN A 7 13.47 -13.61 0.89
CA ASN A 7 14.15 -12.80 -0.12
C ASN A 7 14.56 -13.65 -1.33
N SER A 8 15.08 -14.84 -1.09
CA SER A 8 15.46 -15.78 -2.16
C SER A 8 14.26 -16.23 -3.01
N LEU A 9 13.08 -16.38 -2.40
CA LEU A 9 11.85 -16.69 -3.10
C LEU A 9 11.48 -15.56 -4.07
N TYR A 10 11.39 -14.32 -3.60
CA TYR A 10 11.00 -13.17 -4.45
C TYR A 10 12.04 -12.85 -5.55
N THR A 11 13.31 -13.16 -5.31
CA THR A 11 14.39 -12.91 -6.30
C THR A 11 14.67 -14.12 -7.20
N HIS A 12 13.98 -15.23 -7.01
CA HIS A 12 14.25 -16.44 -7.76
C HIS A 12 14.01 -16.25 -9.27
N PRO A 13 14.92 -16.68 -10.16
CA PRO A 13 14.82 -16.40 -11.61
C PRO A 13 13.56 -16.93 -12.30
N LYS A 14 12.93 -17.98 -11.74
CA LYS A 14 11.67 -18.52 -12.23
C LYS A 14 10.44 -17.74 -11.80
N MET A 15 10.54 -16.87 -10.79
CA MET A 15 9.45 -16.01 -10.39
C MET A 15 9.28 -14.88 -11.41
N LYS A 16 8.12 -14.81 -12.03
CA LYS A 16 7.83 -13.85 -13.10
C LYS A 16 6.80 -12.80 -12.71
N GLY A 17 6.14 -13.00 -11.59
CA GLY A 17 5.14 -12.08 -11.04
C GLY A 17 4.57 -12.61 -9.74
N PHE A 18 3.86 -11.76 -9.04
CA PHE A 18 3.12 -12.04 -7.82
C PHE A 18 1.63 -11.81 -8.08
N VAL A 19 0.79 -12.76 -7.71
CA VAL A 19 -0.67 -12.68 -7.89
C VAL A 19 -1.35 -12.82 -6.55
N THR A 20 -2.28 -11.92 -6.26
CA THR A 20 -3.18 -12.03 -5.12
C THR A 20 -4.59 -11.62 -5.51
N LEU A 21 -5.58 -12.30 -4.93
CA LEU A 21 -7.00 -12.08 -5.17
C LEU A 21 -7.75 -11.97 -3.83
N THR A 22 -7.08 -11.40 -2.82
CA THR A 22 -7.63 -11.23 -1.48
C THR A 22 -8.79 -10.26 -1.45
N HIS A 23 -9.69 -10.43 -0.49
CA HIS A 23 -10.85 -9.57 -0.29
C HIS A 23 -10.50 -8.20 0.30
N GLY A 24 -9.34 -8.06 0.87
CA GLY A 24 -8.78 -6.84 1.46
C GLY A 24 -7.51 -7.14 2.23
N GLU A 25 -6.70 -6.13 2.40
CA GLU A 25 -5.43 -6.19 3.11
C GLU A 25 -5.35 -4.99 4.05
N GLY A 26 -4.90 -5.18 5.27
CA GLY A 26 -4.58 -4.05 6.14
C GLY A 26 -3.51 -3.16 5.50
N TYR A 27 -2.39 -3.78 5.12
CA TYR A 27 -1.32 -3.13 4.35
C TYR A 27 -0.93 -3.94 3.11
N GLY A 28 -0.90 -5.28 3.21
CA GLY A 28 -0.51 -6.18 2.13
C GLY A 28 0.99 -6.43 2.09
N LEU A 29 1.60 -6.82 3.21
CA LEU A 29 3.04 -7.06 3.31
C LEU A 29 3.60 -7.98 2.21
N PRO A 30 2.98 -9.13 1.86
CA PRO A 30 3.50 -9.96 0.77
C PRO A 30 3.47 -9.26 -0.59
N ILE A 31 2.50 -8.37 -0.82
CA ILE A 31 2.40 -7.56 -2.04
C ILE A 31 3.52 -6.51 -2.05
N PHE A 32 3.74 -5.87 -0.90
CA PHE A 32 4.81 -4.89 -0.73
C PHE A 32 6.18 -5.52 -0.96
N GLU A 33 6.45 -6.67 -0.37
CA GLU A 33 7.70 -7.42 -0.54
C GLU A 33 7.94 -7.79 -2.01
N ALA A 34 6.92 -8.31 -2.71
CA ALA A 34 7.01 -8.60 -4.13
C ALA A 34 7.34 -7.35 -4.96
N ALA A 35 6.68 -6.24 -4.68
CA ALA A 35 6.93 -4.94 -5.34
C ALA A 35 8.31 -4.37 -5.00
N TYR A 36 8.75 -4.49 -3.73
CA TYR A 36 10.09 -4.12 -3.26
C TYR A 36 11.18 -4.89 -4.02
N HIS A 37 10.98 -6.17 -4.28
CA HIS A 37 11.89 -7.00 -5.08
C HIS A 37 11.78 -6.74 -6.59
N GLY A 38 10.76 -5.97 -7.03
CA GLY A 38 10.58 -5.59 -8.42
C GLY A 38 9.86 -6.64 -9.25
N LEU A 39 9.08 -7.51 -8.64
CA LEU A 39 8.18 -8.42 -9.36
C LEU A 39 6.98 -7.66 -9.91
N PRO A 40 6.50 -7.97 -11.13
CA PRO A 40 5.18 -7.57 -11.58
C PRO A 40 4.11 -8.06 -10.63
N VAL A 41 3.20 -7.19 -10.22
CA VAL A 41 2.09 -7.51 -9.30
C VAL A 41 0.79 -7.55 -10.07
N VAL A 42 -0.05 -8.55 -9.77
CA VAL A 42 -1.45 -8.68 -10.21
C VAL A 42 -2.33 -8.68 -8.96
N ALA A 43 -3.17 -7.68 -8.79
CA ALA A 43 -4.00 -7.53 -7.59
C ALA A 43 -5.26 -6.69 -7.88
N PRO A 44 -6.32 -6.79 -7.06
CA PRO A 44 -7.37 -5.79 -7.02
C PRO A 44 -6.80 -4.44 -6.59
N GLY A 45 -7.29 -3.36 -7.19
CA GLY A 45 -6.92 -2.00 -6.78
C GLY A 45 -7.77 -1.54 -5.58
N TRP A 46 -7.71 -2.25 -4.46
CA TRP A 46 -8.57 -2.08 -3.28
C TRP A 46 -7.76 -2.22 -2.00
N SER A 47 -8.17 -1.49 -0.94
CA SER A 47 -7.61 -1.61 0.41
C SER A 47 -6.17 -1.10 0.55
N GLY A 48 -5.44 -1.51 1.60
CA GLY A 48 -4.17 -0.92 2.03
C GLY A 48 -3.03 -0.99 1.02
N GLN A 49 -3.02 -1.97 0.11
CA GLN A 49 -1.99 -2.04 -0.93
C GLN A 49 -2.01 -0.86 -1.91
N ASN A 50 -3.09 -0.08 -1.95
CA ASN A 50 -3.16 1.10 -2.81
C ASN A 50 -2.15 2.18 -2.42
N ASP A 51 -1.72 2.23 -1.17
CA ASP A 51 -0.77 3.23 -0.66
C ASP A 51 0.58 3.18 -1.38
N PHE A 52 1.00 1.99 -1.80
CA PHE A 52 2.29 1.81 -2.45
C PHE A 52 2.21 1.33 -3.90
N LEU A 53 1.10 0.75 -4.37
CA LEU A 53 0.96 0.28 -5.75
C LEU A 53 0.70 1.40 -6.77
N TYR A 54 0.37 2.60 -6.28
CA TYR A 54 0.20 3.79 -7.09
C TYR A 54 1.35 4.75 -6.86
N ALA A 55 1.89 5.30 -7.94
CA ALA A 55 3.02 6.22 -7.85
C ALA A 55 2.89 7.38 -8.85
N PRO A 56 3.54 8.53 -8.57
CA PRO A 56 3.61 9.62 -9.50
C PRO A 56 4.48 9.25 -10.73
N VAL A 57 3.89 9.29 -11.90
CA VAL A 57 4.55 8.99 -13.17
C VAL A 57 4.49 10.20 -14.09
N LYS A 58 5.64 10.63 -14.59
CA LYS A 58 5.72 11.61 -15.69
C LYS A 58 5.59 10.88 -17.02
N SER A 59 4.73 11.36 -17.90
CA SER A 59 4.55 10.82 -19.25
C SER A 59 4.93 11.88 -20.27
N GLY A 60 5.92 11.56 -21.12
CA GLY A 60 6.34 12.41 -22.21
C GLY A 60 6.73 13.83 -21.75
N LYS A 61 6.22 14.85 -22.47
CA LYS A 61 6.51 16.28 -22.19
C LYS A 61 5.69 16.89 -21.04
N GLN A 62 4.95 16.08 -20.26
CA GLN A 62 4.12 16.60 -19.17
C GLN A 62 4.99 17.18 -18.04
N LYS A 63 4.72 18.43 -17.64
CA LYS A 63 5.44 19.13 -16.57
C LYS A 63 5.12 18.52 -15.19
N LYS A 64 3.87 18.04 -14.97
CA LYS A 64 3.42 17.46 -13.70
C LYS A 64 3.28 15.93 -13.81
N ALA A 65 3.73 15.22 -12.78
CA ALA A 65 3.48 13.79 -12.63
C ALA A 65 2.00 13.54 -12.30
N LYS A 66 1.45 12.44 -12.79
CA LYS A 66 0.11 11.95 -12.41
C LYS A 66 0.25 10.64 -11.66
N ILE A 67 -0.56 10.45 -10.62
CA ILE A 67 -0.65 9.17 -9.91
C ILE A 67 -1.19 8.11 -10.88
N ARG A 68 -0.47 7.00 -10.99
CA ARG A 68 -0.79 5.89 -11.91
C ARG A 68 -0.57 4.56 -11.19
N PRO A 69 -1.40 3.55 -11.47
CA PRO A 69 -1.12 2.18 -11.04
C PRO A 69 0.14 1.67 -11.73
N LEU A 70 1.03 1.06 -10.95
CA LEU A 70 2.25 0.41 -11.45
C LEU A 70 2.18 -1.12 -11.28
N PHE A 71 0.99 -1.68 -11.43
CA PHE A 71 0.66 -3.10 -11.32
C PHE A 71 -0.44 -3.47 -12.31
N SER A 72 -0.70 -4.75 -12.51
CA SER A 72 -1.85 -5.23 -13.29
C SER A 72 -3.07 -5.29 -12.40
N LYS A 73 -4.04 -4.43 -12.71
CA LYS A 73 -5.26 -4.27 -11.93
C LYS A 73 -6.28 -5.35 -12.29
N VAL A 74 -6.77 -6.06 -11.29
CA VAL A 74 -7.87 -7.02 -11.43
C VAL A 74 -9.19 -6.28 -11.22
N ASP A 75 -10.16 -6.54 -12.08
CA ASP A 75 -11.53 -6.03 -11.91
C ASP A 75 -12.23 -6.74 -10.75
N TYR A 76 -13.03 -5.97 -10.00
CA TYR A 76 -13.70 -6.47 -8.79
C TYR A 76 -15.03 -5.76 -8.56
N THR A 77 -15.85 -6.36 -7.71
CA THR A 77 -17.05 -5.74 -7.11
C THR A 77 -16.87 -5.64 -5.60
N ILE A 78 -17.58 -4.70 -4.97
CA ILE A 78 -17.67 -4.64 -3.51
C ILE A 78 -18.98 -5.29 -3.09
N GLY A 79 -18.90 -6.19 -2.12
CA GLY A 79 -20.05 -6.90 -1.57
C GLY A 79 -19.95 -7.02 -0.05
N GLN A 80 -21.01 -7.58 0.53
CA GLN A 80 -21.05 -7.83 1.97
C GLN A 80 -20.13 -8.97 2.38
N VAL A 81 -19.65 -8.93 3.61
CA VAL A 81 -18.92 -10.03 4.23
C VAL A 81 -19.87 -11.23 4.42
N PRO A 82 -19.49 -12.45 3.98
CA PRO A 82 -20.28 -13.64 4.24
C PRO A 82 -20.44 -13.88 5.75
N GLN A 83 -21.63 -14.33 6.16
CA GLN A 83 -21.94 -14.57 7.58
C GLN A 83 -20.90 -15.45 8.30
N GLN A 84 -20.33 -16.44 7.58
CA GLN A 84 -19.35 -17.37 8.13
C GLN A 84 -17.96 -16.73 8.35
N ALA A 85 -17.70 -15.58 7.73
CA ALA A 85 -16.45 -14.86 7.86
C ALA A 85 -16.50 -13.70 8.86
N ILE A 86 -17.69 -13.44 9.43
CA ILE A 86 -17.85 -12.42 10.46
C ILE A 86 -17.09 -12.87 11.72
N TRP A 87 -16.25 -11.98 12.20
CA TRP A 87 -15.51 -12.17 13.44
C TRP A 87 -15.64 -10.91 14.28
N GLU A 88 -16.46 -11.01 15.34
CA GLU A 88 -16.78 -9.86 16.20
C GLU A 88 -15.51 -9.14 16.68
N GLY A 89 -15.50 -7.82 16.54
CA GLY A 89 -14.36 -6.97 16.86
C GLY A 89 -13.22 -6.95 15.81
N VAL A 90 -13.25 -7.84 14.81
CA VAL A 90 -12.21 -7.94 13.76
C VAL A 90 -12.80 -7.76 12.37
N ILE A 91 -13.81 -8.57 12.00
CA ILE A 91 -14.47 -8.48 10.70
C ILE A 91 -15.94 -8.17 10.96
N GLN A 92 -16.31 -6.91 10.75
CA GLN A 92 -17.66 -6.41 11.01
C GLN A 92 -18.64 -6.86 9.92
N GLN A 93 -19.89 -7.05 10.28
CA GLN A 93 -20.96 -7.45 9.36
C GLN A 93 -21.24 -6.39 8.28
N ASP A 94 -21.07 -5.12 8.61
CA ASP A 94 -21.26 -3.96 7.73
C ASP A 94 -20.02 -3.58 6.91
N ALA A 95 -18.92 -4.31 7.08
CA ALA A 95 -17.72 -4.13 6.28
C ALA A 95 -17.95 -4.56 4.83
N GLY A 96 -17.29 -3.85 3.90
CA GLY A 96 -17.26 -4.22 2.49
C GLY A 96 -16.06 -5.08 2.15
N TRP A 97 -16.28 -6.18 1.43
CA TRP A 97 -15.22 -7.00 0.84
C TRP A 97 -15.10 -6.80 -0.66
N CYS A 98 -13.88 -6.79 -1.14
CA CYS A 98 -13.57 -6.85 -2.56
C CYS A 98 -13.76 -8.29 -3.06
N TYR A 99 -14.53 -8.45 -4.14
CA TYR A 99 -14.70 -9.72 -4.83
C TYR A 99 -14.09 -9.59 -6.24
N PRO A 100 -12.85 -10.05 -6.43
CA PRO A 100 -12.23 -10.09 -7.75
C PRO A 100 -13.07 -10.92 -8.71
N THR A 101 -13.27 -10.42 -9.93
CA THR A 101 -13.98 -11.20 -10.95
C THR A 101 -13.04 -12.24 -11.57
N GLU A 102 -13.57 -13.43 -11.87
CA GLU A 102 -12.79 -14.50 -12.48
C GLU A 102 -12.22 -14.10 -13.84
N ASP A 103 -13.03 -13.47 -14.69
CA ASP A 103 -12.60 -13.00 -16.00
C ASP A 103 -11.57 -11.86 -15.88
N GLY A 104 -11.76 -10.95 -14.94
CA GLY A 104 -10.80 -9.88 -14.63
C GLY A 104 -9.46 -10.44 -14.18
N ALA A 105 -9.47 -11.44 -13.30
CA ALA A 105 -8.25 -12.10 -12.83
C ALA A 105 -7.52 -12.84 -13.97
N LYS A 106 -8.25 -13.63 -14.78
CA LYS A 106 -7.70 -14.31 -15.94
C LYS A 106 -7.11 -13.35 -16.96
N SER A 107 -7.85 -12.27 -17.25
CA SER A 107 -7.43 -11.23 -18.20
C SER A 107 -6.16 -10.51 -17.72
N ALA A 108 -6.12 -10.10 -16.44
CA ALA A 108 -4.97 -9.42 -15.84
C ALA A 108 -3.70 -10.30 -15.84
N MET A 109 -3.85 -11.59 -15.47
CA MET A 109 -2.74 -12.54 -15.52
C MET A 109 -2.26 -12.79 -16.96
N ARG A 110 -3.18 -12.91 -17.91
CA ARG A 110 -2.86 -13.07 -19.33
C ARG A 110 -2.13 -11.86 -19.89
N ASP A 111 -2.58 -10.64 -19.57
CA ASP A 111 -1.90 -9.41 -20.02
C ASP A 111 -0.48 -9.33 -19.46
N VAL A 112 -0.25 -9.73 -18.19
CA VAL A 112 1.10 -9.79 -17.62
C VAL A 112 1.97 -10.82 -18.35
N TYR A 113 1.42 -11.96 -18.70
CA TYR A 113 2.14 -12.99 -19.44
C TYR A 113 2.51 -12.54 -20.86
N ASP A 114 1.55 -12.06 -21.62
CA ASP A 114 1.71 -11.66 -23.04
C ASP A 114 2.55 -10.38 -23.16
N ASN A 115 2.44 -9.45 -22.22
CA ASN A 115 3.14 -8.16 -22.20
C ASN A 115 4.16 -8.05 -21.07
N HIS A 116 4.86 -9.14 -20.72
CA HIS A 116 5.74 -9.23 -19.56
C HIS A 116 6.76 -8.08 -19.48
N SER A 117 7.39 -7.70 -20.58
CA SER A 117 8.37 -6.60 -20.63
C SER A 117 7.78 -5.26 -20.18
N LYS A 118 6.53 -4.96 -20.52
CA LYS A 118 5.79 -3.77 -20.07
C LYS A 118 5.67 -3.78 -18.55
N TYR A 119 5.26 -4.91 -17.96
CA TYR A 119 5.06 -5.05 -16.52
C TYR A 119 6.37 -5.06 -15.73
N VAL A 120 7.44 -5.64 -16.27
CA VAL A 120 8.79 -5.49 -15.71
C VAL A 120 9.23 -4.02 -15.71
N GLY A 121 8.91 -3.26 -16.76
CA GLY A 121 9.16 -1.82 -16.80
C GLY A 121 8.37 -1.05 -15.74
N MET A 122 7.13 -1.45 -15.48
CA MET A 122 6.27 -0.88 -14.42
C MET A 122 6.81 -1.23 -13.03
N SER A 123 7.13 -2.51 -12.78
CA SER A 123 7.62 -2.97 -11.48
C SER A 123 8.97 -2.34 -11.10
N ARG A 124 9.84 -2.08 -12.06
CA ARG A 124 11.10 -1.32 -11.82
C ARG A 124 10.82 0.12 -11.34
N LYS A 125 9.82 0.78 -11.92
CA LYS A 125 9.41 2.13 -11.48
C LYS A 125 8.80 2.08 -10.10
N LEU A 126 7.97 1.07 -9.82
CA LEU A 126 7.36 0.86 -8.52
C LEU A 126 8.42 0.58 -7.45
N LYS A 127 9.35 -0.34 -7.69
CA LYS A 127 10.50 -0.59 -6.81
C LYS A 127 11.26 0.70 -6.49
N LYS A 128 11.57 1.51 -7.50
CA LYS A 128 12.26 2.79 -7.29
C LYS A 128 11.45 3.74 -6.40
N HIS A 129 10.13 3.78 -6.59
CA HIS A 129 9.23 4.59 -5.77
C HIS A 129 9.22 4.12 -4.33
N ILE A 130 9.09 2.80 -4.10
CA ILE A 130 9.10 2.19 -2.76
C ILE A 130 10.41 2.50 -2.04
N LEU A 131 11.55 2.23 -2.67
CA LEU A 131 12.86 2.47 -2.08
C LEU A 131 13.12 3.95 -1.73
N ALA A 132 12.45 4.86 -2.43
CA ALA A 132 12.61 6.30 -2.21
C ALA A 132 11.63 6.89 -1.17
N ASN A 133 10.50 6.22 -0.88
CA ASN A 133 9.41 6.84 -0.12
C ASN A 133 8.88 5.99 1.04
N PHE A 134 9.38 4.75 1.20
CA PHE A 134 8.93 3.82 2.25
C PHE A 134 10.13 3.28 3.03
N THR A 135 11.06 4.16 3.39
CA THR A 135 12.18 3.82 4.28
C THR A 135 11.69 3.77 5.73
N GLU A 136 12.41 3.05 6.57
CA GLU A 136 12.12 2.97 8.01
C GLU A 136 12.03 4.37 8.63
N GLU A 137 12.99 5.25 8.34
CA GLU A 137 13.02 6.63 8.82
C GLU A 137 11.75 7.40 8.42
N GLN A 138 11.34 7.32 7.14
CA GLN A 138 10.15 8.02 6.66
C GLN A 138 8.86 7.46 7.26
N MET A 139 8.78 6.13 7.46
CA MET A 139 7.60 5.52 8.06
C MET A 139 7.51 5.81 9.55
N THR A 140 8.64 5.77 10.27
CA THR A 140 8.72 6.16 11.67
C THR A 140 8.33 7.63 11.85
N LYS A 141 8.84 8.52 10.99
CA LYS A 141 8.44 9.92 11.03
C LYS A 141 6.94 10.11 10.81
N LYS A 142 6.37 9.49 9.78
CA LYS A 142 4.91 9.56 9.51
C LYS A 142 4.08 9.03 10.68
N PHE A 143 4.54 7.95 11.32
CA PHE A 143 3.89 7.42 12.50
C PHE A 143 3.97 8.40 13.68
N ALA A 144 5.15 8.95 13.94
CA ALA A 144 5.33 9.95 14.98
C ALA A 144 4.46 11.20 14.72
N ASP A 145 4.48 11.73 13.50
CA ASP A 145 3.66 12.89 13.11
C ASP A 145 2.14 12.62 13.25
N ALA A 146 1.70 11.36 13.14
CA ALA A 146 0.28 10.99 13.28
C ALA A 146 -0.15 10.72 14.72
N VAL A 147 0.78 10.37 15.61
CA VAL A 147 0.49 9.97 16.99
C VAL A 147 0.85 11.08 17.98
N CYS A 148 1.93 11.80 17.73
CA CYS A 148 2.31 12.99 18.50
C CYS A 148 1.57 14.16 17.88
N GLU A 149 0.46 14.57 18.50
CA GLU A 149 -0.06 15.92 18.27
C GLU A 149 1.09 16.88 18.57
N GLU A 150 1.33 17.85 17.69
CA GLU A 150 2.20 18.97 18.05
C GLU A 150 1.64 19.52 19.35
N GLU A 151 2.38 19.38 20.46
CA GLU A 151 2.04 20.11 21.67
C GLU A 151 1.96 21.57 21.24
N GLU A 152 0.72 22.11 21.18
CA GLU A 152 0.55 23.56 21.16
C GLU A 152 1.42 24.05 22.30
N SER A 153 2.42 24.84 21.97
CA SER A 153 3.38 25.36 22.96
C SER A 153 2.55 25.99 24.06
N VAL A 154 2.36 25.26 25.16
CA VAL A 154 1.62 25.76 26.32
C VAL A 154 2.40 26.98 26.74
N ASP A 155 1.80 28.16 26.63
CA ASP A 155 2.40 29.38 27.10
C ASP A 155 2.48 29.33 28.64
N VAL A 156 3.45 28.55 29.11
CA VAL A 156 3.73 28.34 30.54
C VAL A 156 3.97 29.71 31.20
N GLN A 157 4.57 30.64 30.47
CA GLN A 157 4.87 31.96 30.99
C GLN A 157 3.60 32.81 31.14
N GLY A 158 2.68 32.71 30.17
CA GLY A 158 1.35 33.34 30.28
C GLY A 158 0.57 32.82 31.46
N TRP A 159 0.59 31.49 31.63
CA TRP A 159 -0.10 30.80 32.73
C TRP A 159 0.50 31.16 34.11
N VAL A 160 1.82 31.25 34.24
CA VAL A 160 2.51 31.71 35.47
C VAL A 160 2.16 33.17 35.79
N ASN A 161 2.10 34.03 34.77
CA ASN A 161 1.75 35.43 34.97
C ASN A 161 0.30 35.60 35.43
N GLU A 162 -0.66 34.85 34.86
CA GLU A 162 -2.04 34.82 35.34
C GLU A 162 -2.17 34.35 36.79
N LEU A 163 -1.39 33.33 37.19
CA LEU A 163 -1.37 32.84 38.55
C LEU A 163 -0.81 33.88 39.54
N LEU A 164 0.22 34.60 39.15
CA LEU A 164 0.83 35.63 39.98
C LEU A 164 -0.09 36.86 40.13
N ASP A 165 -0.92 37.17 39.13
CA ASP A 165 -1.88 38.28 39.24
C ASP A 165 -3.12 37.92 40.06
N THR A 166 -3.49 36.65 40.15
CA THR A 166 -4.57 36.17 41.04
C THR A 166 -4.16 36.10 42.53
N LEU A 167 -2.87 36.18 42.82
CA LEU A 167 -2.31 36.13 44.19
C LEU A 167 -2.02 37.53 44.77
N LYS A 168 -2.33 38.60 44.03
CA LYS A 168 -2.24 40.00 44.51
C LYS A 168 -3.57 40.49 45.00
#